data_c0e0973a01e833d97aaac76371808d63
#
_entry.id   c0e0973a01e833d97aaac76371808d63
#
_cell.length_a   1.000
_cell.length_b   1.000
_cell.length_c   1.000
_cell.angle_alpha   90.00
_cell.angle_beta   90.00
_cell.angle_gamma   90.00
#
_symmetry.space_group_name_H-M   'P 1'
#
loop_
_entity.id
_entity.type
_entity.pdbx_description
1 polymer ?
#
loop_
_entity_poly.entity_id
_entity_poly.type
_entity_poly.pdbx_seq_one_letter_code
_entity_poly.pdbx_strand_id
1 'polypeptide(L)'
;MVSPRFIYSLYESRLQKGLSKKDLPKHIGLIHDGHRRYARRENLLSYEVSYNIGMVRFKECLSLCDELGIDYVTSWLLSKENLSRPEEELEPYFIVLNELFEELLIDDLVDNFKIQFIGSIDLLPDYLKETINKLQEVRAGGEKTITIALGYGGRQEILDAIKSLVIENK
;
A
#
# COMPACT_ATOMS: atom_id res chain seq x y z
N MET A 1 27.27 -2.17 27.64
CA MET A 1 27.09 -2.47 26.19
C MET A 1 25.96 -1.61 25.70
N VAL A 2 26.19 -0.71 24.75
CA VAL A 2 25.13 0.16 24.19
C VAL A 2 24.19 -0.70 23.37
N SER A 3 22.87 -0.59 23.62
CA SER A 3 21.88 -1.37 22.86
C SER A 3 21.95 -1.04 21.36
N PRO A 4 21.91 -2.02 20.45
CA PRO A 4 21.83 -1.75 19.02
C PRO A 4 20.71 -0.77 18.64
N ARG A 5 19.56 -0.83 19.30
CA ARG A 5 18.43 0.12 19.14
C ARG A 5 18.82 1.57 19.40
N PHE A 6 19.65 1.84 20.41
CA PHE A 6 20.10 3.19 20.73
C PHE A 6 21.00 3.77 19.61
N ILE A 7 21.87 2.95 19.05
CA ILE A 7 22.74 3.35 17.93
C ILE A 7 21.89 3.67 16.69
N TYR A 8 20.88 2.85 16.40
CA TYR A 8 19.95 3.10 15.28
C TYR A 8 19.16 4.40 15.49
N SER A 9 18.62 4.65 16.67
CA SER A 9 17.88 5.88 16.97
C SER A 9 18.75 7.15 16.82
N LEU A 10 20.02 7.10 17.24
CA LEU A 10 20.97 8.20 17.02
C LEU A 10 21.26 8.42 15.53
N TYR A 11 21.40 7.33 14.77
CA TYR A 11 21.63 7.40 13.34
C TYR A 11 20.43 7.99 12.61
N GLU A 12 19.22 7.53 12.89
CA GLU A 12 17.96 8.05 12.35
C GLU A 12 17.78 9.54 12.65
N SER A 13 17.99 9.94 13.92
CA SER A 13 17.92 11.36 14.31
C SER A 13 18.93 12.23 13.56
N ARG A 14 20.12 11.69 13.27
CA ARG A 14 21.14 12.41 12.51
C ARG A 14 20.77 12.52 11.03
N LEU A 15 20.19 11.47 10.44
CA LEU A 15 19.68 11.50 9.06
C LEU A 15 18.56 12.54 8.94
N GLN A 16 17.58 12.50 9.83
CA GLN A 16 16.45 13.44 9.83
C GLN A 16 16.90 14.90 9.91
N LYS A 17 17.89 15.20 10.77
CA LYS A 17 18.47 16.56 10.89
C LYS A 17 19.20 17.01 9.63
N GLY A 18 19.69 16.09 8.82
CA GLY A 18 20.35 16.37 7.54
C GLY A 18 19.39 16.56 6.37
N LEU A 19 18.12 16.17 6.55
CA LEU A 19 17.10 16.30 5.51
C LEU A 19 16.51 17.72 5.54
N SER A 20 16.66 18.45 4.43
CA SER A 20 15.94 19.70 4.23
C SER A 20 14.56 19.39 3.62
N LYS A 21 13.49 20.03 4.12
CA LYS A 21 12.14 19.88 3.55
C LYS A 21 12.08 20.19 2.05
N LYS A 22 13.01 21.00 1.55
CA LYS A 22 13.09 21.37 0.11
C LYS A 22 13.61 20.23 -0.77
N ASP A 23 14.33 19.27 -0.17
CA ASP A 23 14.97 18.17 -0.87
C ASP A 23 14.14 16.87 -0.80
N LEU A 24 13.04 16.91 -0.05
CA LEU A 24 12.15 15.76 0.07
C LEU A 24 11.20 15.65 -1.15
N PRO A 25 10.96 14.43 -1.64
CA PRO A 25 9.98 14.23 -2.69
C PRO A 25 8.57 14.55 -2.16
N LYS A 26 7.71 15.07 -3.01
CA LYS A 26 6.29 15.26 -2.68
C LYS A 26 5.47 13.98 -2.83
N HIS A 27 5.96 13.04 -3.61
CA HIS A 27 5.28 11.80 -3.95
C HIS A 27 6.26 10.62 -3.88
N ILE A 28 5.87 9.57 -3.17
CA ILE A 28 6.61 8.30 -3.06
C ILE A 28 5.77 7.17 -3.62
N GLY A 29 6.39 6.34 -4.47
CA GLY A 29 5.83 5.08 -4.94
C GLY A 29 6.40 3.90 -4.16
N LEU A 30 5.55 3.03 -3.63
CA LEU A 30 5.91 1.80 -2.94
C LEU A 30 5.49 0.59 -3.79
N ILE A 31 6.41 -0.33 -4.02
CA ILE A 31 6.15 -1.60 -4.69
C ILE A 31 6.35 -2.72 -3.68
N HIS A 32 5.26 -3.39 -3.32
CA HIS A 32 5.25 -4.48 -2.33
C HIS A 32 5.62 -5.80 -3.00
N ASP A 33 6.90 -5.98 -3.28
CA ASP A 33 7.43 -7.20 -3.90
C ASP A 33 8.37 -7.96 -2.96
N GLY A 34 8.49 -9.26 -3.19
CA GLY A 34 9.45 -10.12 -2.52
C GLY A 34 8.90 -10.99 -1.41
N HIS A 35 7.63 -10.89 -1.03
CA HIS A 35 7.03 -11.67 0.06
C HIS A 35 7.29 -13.17 -0.05
N ARG A 36 7.07 -13.78 -1.23
CA ARG A 36 7.33 -15.21 -1.45
C ARG A 36 8.80 -15.58 -1.35
N ARG A 37 9.70 -14.72 -1.86
CA ARG A 37 11.15 -14.92 -1.73
C ARG A 37 11.59 -14.83 -0.28
N TYR A 38 11.06 -13.85 0.45
CA TYR A 38 11.31 -13.68 1.87
C TYR A 38 10.83 -14.87 2.68
N ALA A 39 9.59 -15.32 2.48
CA ALA A 39 9.04 -16.48 3.17
C ALA A 39 9.90 -17.76 2.97
N ARG A 40 10.35 -18.01 1.74
CA ARG A 40 11.23 -19.15 1.44
C ARG A 40 12.61 -19.01 2.10
N ARG A 41 13.20 -17.82 2.08
CA ARG A 41 14.53 -17.57 2.67
C ARG A 41 14.51 -17.74 4.19
N GLU A 42 13.47 -17.26 4.83
CA GLU A 42 13.30 -17.30 6.29
C GLU A 42 12.63 -18.60 6.77
N ASN A 43 12.32 -19.54 5.87
CA ASN A 43 11.60 -20.78 6.17
C ASN A 43 10.29 -20.56 6.95
N LEU A 44 9.51 -19.56 6.55
CA LEU A 44 8.23 -19.25 7.17
C LEU A 44 7.20 -20.36 6.86
N LEU A 45 6.29 -20.60 7.81
CA LEU A 45 5.26 -21.65 7.70
C LEU A 45 4.27 -21.40 6.57
N SER A 46 3.99 -20.12 6.24
CA SER A 46 3.09 -19.73 5.17
C SER A 46 3.49 -18.40 4.55
N TYR A 47 2.97 -18.09 3.36
CA TYR A 47 3.10 -16.78 2.74
C TYR A 47 2.36 -15.69 3.51
N GLU A 48 1.24 -16.03 4.17
CA GLU A 48 0.45 -15.14 5.01
C GLU A 48 1.31 -14.43 6.08
N VAL A 49 2.18 -15.19 6.77
CA VAL A 49 3.12 -14.58 7.74
C VAL A 49 3.99 -13.52 7.09
N SER A 50 4.46 -13.76 5.87
CA SER A 50 5.26 -12.80 5.12
C SER A 50 4.42 -11.59 4.66
N TYR A 51 3.17 -11.79 4.30
CA TYR A 51 2.26 -10.72 3.95
C TYR A 51 2.01 -9.80 5.15
N ASN A 52 1.69 -10.36 6.31
CA ASN A 52 1.49 -9.60 7.55
C ASN A 52 2.72 -8.77 7.94
N ILE A 53 3.93 -9.35 7.84
CA ILE A 53 5.18 -8.60 8.06
C ILE A 53 5.28 -7.43 7.08
N GLY A 54 4.89 -7.64 5.82
CA GLY A 54 4.87 -6.59 4.80
C GLY A 54 3.89 -5.45 5.12
N MET A 55 2.71 -5.77 5.64
CA MET A 55 1.71 -4.75 6.01
C MET A 55 2.17 -3.91 7.21
N VAL A 56 2.83 -4.52 8.19
CA VAL A 56 3.48 -3.77 9.29
C VAL A 56 4.51 -2.78 8.73
N ARG A 57 5.36 -3.21 7.80
CA ARG A 57 6.34 -2.32 7.15
C ARG A 57 5.70 -1.23 6.31
N PHE A 58 4.57 -1.52 5.67
CA PHE A 58 3.80 -0.50 4.96
C PHE A 58 3.31 0.59 5.91
N LYS A 59 2.74 0.24 7.05
CA LYS A 59 2.30 1.21 8.06
C LYS A 59 3.47 2.03 8.61
N GLU A 60 4.62 1.41 8.87
CA GLU A 60 5.85 2.13 9.25
C GLU A 60 6.28 3.15 8.18
N CYS A 61 6.19 2.77 6.88
CA CYS A 61 6.47 3.70 5.79
C CYS A 61 5.47 4.86 5.73
N LEU A 62 4.18 4.61 5.97
CA LEU A 62 3.16 5.66 6.02
C LEU A 62 3.44 6.65 7.17
N SER A 63 3.80 6.13 8.37
CA SER A 63 4.19 6.96 9.51
C SER A 63 5.37 7.87 9.16
N LEU A 64 6.40 7.31 8.55
CA LEU A 64 7.56 8.08 8.11
C LEU A 64 7.19 9.14 7.06
N CYS A 65 6.32 8.80 6.11
CA CYS A 65 5.83 9.76 5.10
C CYS A 65 5.06 10.90 5.76
N ASP A 66 4.24 10.61 6.78
CA ASP A 66 3.50 11.63 7.51
C ASP A 66 4.45 12.55 8.29
N GLU A 67 5.40 12.00 9.03
CA GLU A 67 6.41 12.73 9.80
C GLU A 67 7.28 13.65 8.91
N LEU A 68 7.66 13.16 7.72
CA LEU A 68 8.48 13.92 6.78
C LEU A 68 7.68 14.94 5.95
N GLY A 69 6.36 14.93 6.03
CA GLY A 69 5.50 15.84 5.28
C GLY A 69 5.43 15.49 3.80
N ILE A 70 5.43 14.19 3.46
CA ILE A 70 5.20 13.70 2.09
C ILE A 70 3.69 13.77 1.80
N ASP A 71 3.31 14.46 0.73
CA ASP A 71 1.90 14.74 0.41
C ASP A 71 1.21 13.55 -0.25
N TYR A 72 1.93 12.74 -1.03
CA TYR A 72 1.36 11.67 -1.84
C TYR A 72 2.13 10.36 -1.67
N VAL A 73 1.40 9.27 -1.44
CA VAL A 73 1.96 7.92 -1.41
C VAL A 73 1.15 7.04 -2.36
N THR A 74 1.80 6.43 -3.35
CA THR A 74 1.18 5.41 -4.19
C THR A 74 1.74 4.05 -3.84
N SER A 75 0.88 3.12 -3.44
CA SER A 75 1.24 1.79 -2.99
C SER A 75 0.71 0.73 -3.95
N TRP A 76 1.60 0.05 -4.68
CA TRP A 76 1.23 -1.05 -5.56
C TRP A 76 1.27 -2.36 -4.80
N LEU A 77 0.10 -2.79 -4.32
CA LEU A 77 -0.07 -4.00 -3.52
C LEU A 77 -0.32 -5.24 -4.39
N LEU A 78 -1.11 -5.11 -5.47
CA LEU A 78 -1.48 -6.23 -6.32
C LEU A 78 -1.47 -5.84 -7.78
N SER A 79 -0.70 -6.56 -8.61
CA SER A 79 -0.77 -6.39 -10.06
C SER A 79 -1.96 -7.15 -10.66
N LYS A 80 -2.39 -6.74 -11.86
CA LYS A 80 -3.45 -7.44 -12.59
C LYS A 80 -3.03 -8.88 -12.94
N GLU A 81 -1.78 -9.08 -13.31
CA GLU A 81 -1.22 -10.40 -13.61
C GLU A 81 -1.24 -11.33 -12.38
N ASN A 82 -1.11 -10.77 -11.18
CA ASN A 82 -1.15 -11.56 -9.95
C ASN A 82 -2.54 -12.15 -9.68
N LEU A 83 -3.61 -11.57 -10.21
CA LEU A 83 -4.98 -12.11 -10.10
C LEU A 83 -5.15 -13.46 -10.83
N SER A 84 -4.20 -13.84 -11.70
CA SER A 84 -4.21 -15.17 -12.34
C SER A 84 -3.54 -16.28 -11.51
N ARG A 85 -3.07 -15.98 -10.31
CA ARG A 85 -2.50 -16.98 -9.41
C ARG A 85 -3.56 -17.95 -8.91
N PRO A 86 -3.16 -19.16 -8.45
CA PRO A 86 -4.10 -20.08 -7.82
C PRO A 86 -4.81 -19.43 -6.61
N GLU A 87 -6.07 -19.78 -6.43
CA GLU A 87 -6.90 -19.28 -5.32
C GLU A 87 -6.27 -19.53 -3.94
N GLU A 88 -5.65 -20.69 -3.76
CA GLU A 88 -4.90 -21.07 -2.55
C GLU A 88 -3.77 -20.11 -2.18
N GLU A 89 -3.24 -19.37 -3.15
CA GLU A 89 -2.22 -18.33 -2.95
C GLU A 89 -2.84 -16.94 -2.78
N LEU A 90 -3.95 -16.66 -3.48
CA LEU A 90 -4.61 -15.35 -3.47
C LEU A 90 -5.45 -15.13 -2.23
N GLU A 91 -6.22 -16.13 -1.81
CA GLU A 91 -7.16 -15.98 -0.68
C GLU A 91 -6.46 -15.55 0.63
N PRO A 92 -5.33 -16.17 1.06
CA PRO A 92 -4.59 -15.67 2.22
C PRO A 92 -4.11 -14.22 2.06
N TYR A 93 -3.79 -13.81 0.84
CA TYR A 93 -3.39 -12.42 0.58
C TYR A 93 -4.56 -11.45 0.68
N PHE A 94 -5.72 -11.81 0.15
CA PHE A 94 -6.93 -11.01 0.25
C PHE A 94 -7.41 -10.85 1.70
N ILE A 95 -7.30 -11.91 2.51
CA ILE A 95 -7.61 -11.85 3.95
C ILE A 95 -6.70 -10.82 4.63
N VAL A 96 -5.38 -10.89 4.41
CA VAL A 96 -4.41 -9.96 5.00
C VAL A 96 -4.65 -8.51 4.51
N LEU A 97 -5.05 -8.32 3.25
CA LEU A 97 -5.41 -6.99 2.75
C LEU A 97 -6.68 -6.47 3.42
N ASN A 98 -7.68 -7.33 3.62
CA ASN A 98 -8.91 -6.95 4.30
C ASN A 98 -8.65 -6.52 5.74
N GLU A 99 -7.86 -7.30 6.48
CA GLU A 99 -7.43 -6.97 7.84
C GLU A 99 -6.71 -5.62 7.90
N LEU A 100 -5.77 -5.38 6.98
CA LEU A 100 -5.10 -4.09 6.87
C LEU A 100 -6.10 -2.95 6.65
N PHE A 101 -7.06 -3.11 5.73
CA PHE A 101 -8.01 -2.05 5.42
C PHE A 101 -9.00 -1.82 6.56
N GLU A 102 -9.39 -2.85 7.29
CA GLU A 102 -10.19 -2.72 8.52
C GLU A 102 -9.40 -1.97 9.61
N GLU A 103 -8.11 -2.24 9.78
CA GLU A 103 -7.26 -1.49 10.69
C GLU A 103 -7.18 0.00 10.28
N LEU A 104 -6.97 0.31 9.00
CA LEU A 104 -6.88 1.67 8.50
C LEU A 104 -8.18 2.49 8.65
N LEU A 105 -9.33 1.84 8.85
CA LEU A 105 -10.59 2.54 9.15
C LEU A 105 -10.50 3.34 10.46
N ILE A 106 -9.78 2.82 11.44
CA ILE A 106 -9.73 3.34 12.82
C ILE A 106 -8.33 3.77 13.28
N ASP A 107 -7.32 3.61 12.42
CA ASP A 107 -5.92 3.92 12.77
C ASP A 107 -5.68 5.44 12.61
N ASP A 108 -5.34 6.12 13.70
CA ASP A 108 -5.04 7.55 13.73
C ASP A 108 -3.87 7.93 12.80
N LEU A 109 -3.00 6.96 12.46
CA LEU A 109 -1.90 7.12 11.52
C LEU A 109 -2.32 7.73 10.19
N VAL A 110 -3.55 7.43 9.73
CA VAL A 110 -4.06 7.87 8.42
C VAL A 110 -5.11 8.98 8.50
N ASP A 111 -5.28 9.63 9.65
CA ASP A 111 -6.27 10.69 9.84
C ASP A 111 -6.08 11.88 8.89
N ASN A 112 -4.83 12.20 8.57
CA ASN A 112 -4.49 13.27 7.64
C ASN A 112 -4.50 12.84 6.17
N PHE A 113 -4.82 11.56 5.89
CA PHE A 113 -4.79 11.03 4.55
C PHE A 113 -6.17 10.74 3.99
N LYS A 114 -6.42 11.27 2.80
CA LYS A 114 -7.42 10.71 1.90
C LYS A 114 -6.92 9.38 1.36
N ILE A 115 -7.75 8.33 1.40
CA ILE A 115 -7.42 7.02 0.82
C ILE A 115 -8.27 6.80 -0.42
N GLN A 116 -7.62 6.42 -1.51
CA GLN A 116 -8.27 6.09 -2.77
C GLN A 116 -7.67 4.82 -3.37
N PHE A 117 -8.49 4.10 -4.13
CA PHE A 117 -8.09 2.85 -4.78
C PHE A 117 -8.14 3.00 -6.30
N ILE A 118 -7.19 2.36 -6.99
CA ILE A 118 -7.13 2.29 -8.44
C ILE A 118 -6.86 0.85 -8.90
N GLY A 119 -7.27 0.53 -10.11
CA GLY A 119 -7.08 -0.79 -10.73
C GLY A 119 -8.40 -1.54 -10.92
N SER A 120 -8.31 -2.85 -11.11
CA SER A 120 -9.47 -3.72 -11.41
C SER A 120 -10.14 -4.20 -10.11
N ILE A 121 -10.73 -3.26 -9.35
CA ILE A 121 -11.38 -3.53 -8.05
C ILE A 121 -12.57 -4.48 -8.19
N ASP A 122 -13.25 -4.43 -9.34
CA ASP A 122 -14.37 -5.30 -9.70
C ASP A 122 -14.02 -6.80 -9.70
N LEU A 123 -12.73 -7.13 -9.89
CA LEU A 123 -12.23 -8.50 -9.90
C LEU A 123 -11.88 -9.05 -8.52
N LEU A 124 -12.00 -8.25 -7.46
CA LEU A 124 -11.70 -8.67 -6.09
C LEU A 124 -12.90 -9.36 -5.44
N PRO A 125 -12.69 -10.15 -4.36
CA PRO A 125 -13.78 -10.73 -3.57
C PRO A 125 -14.74 -9.67 -3.01
N ASP A 126 -16.03 -10.02 -2.87
CA ASP A 126 -17.06 -9.08 -2.44
C ASP A 126 -16.78 -8.48 -1.06
N TYR A 127 -16.34 -9.30 -0.09
CA TYR A 127 -16.00 -8.82 1.24
C TYR A 127 -14.91 -7.74 1.22
N LEU A 128 -13.90 -7.90 0.36
CA LEU A 128 -12.80 -6.95 0.23
C LEU A 128 -13.28 -5.65 -0.45
N LYS A 129 -14.18 -5.75 -1.45
CA LYS A 129 -14.82 -4.58 -2.08
C LYS A 129 -15.65 -3.78 -1.09
N GLU A 130 -16.39 -4.44 -0.20
CA GLU A 130 -17.17 -3.79 0.85
C GLU A 130 -16.27 -2.98 1.79
N THR A 131 -15.16 -3.57 2.26
CA THR A 131 -14.19 -2.89 3.13
C THR A 131 -13.51 -1.73 2.40
N ILE A 132 -13.15 -1.89 1.12
CA ILE A 132 -12.58 -0.84 0.27
C ILE A 132 -13.54 0.36 0.16
N ASN A 133 -14.80 0.12 -0.16
CA ASN A 133 -15.80 1.18 -0.29
C ASN A 133 -15.97 1.93 1.03
N LYS A 134 -16.11 1.22 2.14
CA LYS A 134 -16.20 1.80 3.47
C LYS A 134 -14.97 2.64 3.82
N LEU A 135 -13.76 2.15 3.51
CA LEU A 135 -12.52 2.86 3.78
C LEU A 135 -12.43 4.16 2.95
N GLN A 136 -12.83 4.11 1.67
CA GLN A 136 -12.86 5.31 0.83
C GLN A 136 -13.87 6.36 1.34
N GLU A 137 -15.02 5.95 1.86
CA GLU A 137 -16.01 6.85 2.44
C GLU A 137 -15.51 7.49 3.74
N VAL A 138 -14.98 6.68 4.66
CA VAL A 138 -14.48 7.15 5.96
C VAL A 138 -13.26 8.05 5.79
N ARG A 139 -12.36 7.71 4.86
CA ARG A 139 -11.12 8.43 4.58
C ARG A 139 -11.20 9.28 3.29
N ALA A 140 -12.37 9.87 3.02
CA ALA A 140 -12.58 10.73 1.85
C ALA A 140 -11.91 12.10 1.95
N GLY A 141 -11.63 12.55 3.18
CA GLY A 141 -10.94 13.80 3.50
C GLY A 141 -9.47 13.59 3.84
N GLY A 142 -8.72 14.69 3.91
CA GLY A 142 -7.31 14.69 4.28
C GLY A 142 -6.49 15.63 3.40
N GLU A 143 -5.42 16.19 3.96
CA GLU A 143 -4.51 17.08 3.24
C GLU A 143 -3.52 16.29 2.36
N LYS A 144 -3.26 15.02 2.71
CA LYS A 144 -2.39 14.09 2.03
C LYS A 144 -3.19 12.99 1.33
N THR A 145 -2.58 12.26 0.41
CA THR A 145 -3.28 11.21 -0.34
C THR A 145 -2.49 9.91 -0.36
N ILE A 146 -3.15 8.82 0.01
CA ILE A 146 -2.68 7.46 -0.23
C ILE A 146 -3.49 6.88 -1.39
N THR A 147 -2.80 6.48 -2.45
CA THR A 147 -3.39 5.75 -3.58
C THR A 147 -2.97 4.29 -3.50
N ILE A 148 -3.91 3.39 -3.36
CA ILE A 148 -3.68 1.94 -3.29
C ILE A 148 -4.05 1.31 -4.63
N ALA A 149 -3.08 0.70 -5.30
CA ALA A 149 -3.26 0.05 -6.59
C ALA A 149 -3.46 -1.47 -6.39
N LEU A 150 -4.68 -1.95 -6.74
CA LEU A 150 -5.10 -3.35 -6.63
C LEU A 150 -5.59 -3.87 -7.98
N GLY A 151 -5.05 -5.02 -8.41
CA GLY A 151 -5.34 -5.52 -9.75
C GLY A 151 -4.92 -4.52 -10.84
N TYR A 152 -3.91 -3.70 -10.55
CA TYR A 152 -3.48 -2.62 -11.42
C TYR A 152 -2.43 -3.10 -12.43
N GLY A 153 -2.60 -2.63 -13.67
CA GLY A 153 -1.62 -2.83 -14.73
C GLY A 153 -1.61 -1.63 -15.68
N GLY A 154 -0.49 -0.92 -15.79
CA GLY A 154 -0.41 0.31 -16.60
C GLY A 154 -0.77 0.13 -18.08
N ARG A 155 -0.46 -1.02 -18.67
CA ARG A 155 -0.90 -1.34 -20.05
C ARG A 155 -2.42 -1.42 -20.16
N GLN A 156 -3.07 -2.03 -19.16
CA GLN A 156 -4.52 -2.15 -19.13
C GLN A 156 -5.18 -0.79 -18.96
N GLU A 157 -4.66 0.05 -18.09
CA GLU A 157 -5.16 1.41 -17.88
C GLU A 157 -5.15 2.24 -19.17
N ILE A 158 -4.04 2.19 -19.92
CA ILE A 158 -3.95 2.86 -21.23
C ILE A 158 -5.00 2.31 -22.21
N LEU A 159 -5.17 0.99 -22.28
CA LEU A 159 -6.17 0.38 -23.14
C LEU A 159 -7.59 0.76 -22.74
N ASP A 160 -7.89 0.82 -21.47
CA ASP A 160 -9.22 1.17 -20.97
C ASP A 160 -9.52 2.66 -21.20
N ALA A 161 -8.54 3.54 -21.02
CA ALA A 161 -8.64 4.95 -21.38
C ALA A 161 -8.93 5.17 -22.89
N ILE A 162 -8.23 4.41 -23.77
CA ILE A 162 -8.48 4.48 -25.22
C ILE A 162 -9.90 4.00 -25.55
N LYS A 163 -10.36 2.89 -24.93
CA LYS A 163 -11.73 2.38 -25.14
C LYS A 163 -12.78 3.40 -24.72
N SER A 164 -12.60 4.04 -23.56
CA SER A 164 -13.53 5.07 -23.08
C SER A 164 -13.64 6.23 -24.07
N LEU A 165 -12.50 6.72 -24.57
CA LEU A 165 -12.47 7.79 -25.57
C LEU A 165 -13.18 7.42 -26.89
N VAL A 166 -13.08 6.15 -27.32
CA VAL A 166 -13.77 5.67 -28.54
C VAL A 166 -15.28 5.56 -28.32
N ILE A 167 -15.72 5.24 -27.11
CA ILE A 167 -17.16 5.15 -26.78
C ILE A 167 -17.78 6.54 -26.67
N GLU A 168 -17.10 7.49 -26.02
CA GLU A 168 -17.59 8.87 -25.85
C GLU A 168 -17.68 9.67 -27.15
N ASN A 169 -16.93 9.28 -28.19
CA ASN A 169 -16.94 9.93 -29.49
C ASN A 169 -17.88 9.25 -30.51
N LYS A 170 -18.75 8.36 -30.07
CA LYS A 170 -19.87 7.77 -30.86
C LYS A 170 -21.20 8.37 -30.45
#